data_0f77543f1bd4473b8f469c7b22c5d0be
#
_entry.id   0f77543f1bd4473b8f469c7b22c5d0be
#
_cell.length_a   1.000
_cell.length_b   1.000
_cell.length_c   1.000
_cell.angle_alpha   90.00
_cell.angle_beta   90.00
_cell.angle_gamma   90.00
#
_symmetry.space_group_name_H-M   'P 1'
#
loop_
_entity.id
_entity.type
_entity.pdbx_description
1 polymer ?
#
loop_
_entity_poly.entity_id
_entity_poly.type
_entity_poly.pdbx_seq_one_letter_code
_entity_poly.pdbx_strand_id
1 'polypeptide(L)'
;MSRWRGSTRTHTAARVITGIGALFAFIEVLYMVMLLAGANAANGFFVFIRSLADPLALFWPGLFPVGNADLAVILNYGLAAVFWLVVAGLIARLVGR
;
A
#
# COMPACT_ATOMS: atom_id res chain seq x y z
N MET A 1 14.16 34.01 3.91
CA MET A 1 13.53 33.66 2.64
C MET A 1 13.88 32.26 2.19
N SER A 2 15.14 31.88 2.29
CA SER A 2 15.55 30.49 1.99
C SER A 2 14.83 29.47 2.86
N ARG A 3 14.52 29.82 4.10
CA ARG A 3 13.73 28.97 5.00
C ARG A 3 12.39 28.61 4.43
N TRP A 4 11.74 29.58 3.80
CA TRP A 4 10.44 29.36 3.19
C TRP A 4 10.51 28.36 2.05
N ARG A 5 11.49 28.52 1.18
CA ARG A 5 11.67 27.62 0.05
C ARG A 5 11.97 26.19 0.51
N GLY A 6 12.88 26.06 1.49
CA GLY A 6 13.20 24.76 2.05
C GLY A 6 11.99 24.10 2.67
N SER A 7 11.20 24.87 3.45
CA SER A 7 9.99 24.36 4.07
C SER A 7 8.97 23.91 3.03
N THR A 8 8.78 24.69 1.95
CA THR A 8 7.87 24.35 0.89
C THR A 8 8.29 23.07 0.17
N ARG A 9 9.57 22.93 -0.14
CA ARG A 9 10.09 21.73 -0.79
C ARG A 9 9.90 20.49 0.07
N THR A 10 10.22 20.59 1.37
CA THR A 10 10.04 19.47 2.28
C THR A 10 8.59 19.08 2.42
N HIS A 11 7.68 20.04 2.46
CA HIS A 11 6.25 19.75 2.50
C HIS A 11 5.79 19.06 1.23
N THR A 12 6.27 19.52 0.07
CA THR A 12 5.94 18.90 -1.20
C THR A 12 6.45 17.46 -1.26
N ALA A 13 7.70 17.24 -0.85
CA ALA A 13 8.30 15.91 -0.81
C ALA A 13 7.51 15.00 0.14
N ALA A 14 7.13 15.50 1.31
CA ALA A 14 6.36 14.74 2.27
C ALA A 14 4.99 14.34 1.70
N ARG A 15 4.34 15.26 0.98
CA ARG A 15 3.05 14.99 0.35
C ARG A 15 3.16 13.94 -0.74
N VAL A 16 4.23 14.00 -1.54
CA VAL A 16 4.48 13.00 -2.59
C VAL A 16 4.68 11.62 -1.97
N ILE A 17 5.48 11.55 -0.90
CA ILE A 17 5.75 10.28 -0.21
C ILE A 17 4.45 9.71 0.36
N THR A 18 3.65 10.54 1.03
CA THR A 18 2.37 10.12 1.58
C THR A 18 1.43 9.65 0.47
N GLY A 19 1.41 10.37 -0.65
CA GLY A 19 0.59 10.01 -1.80
C GLY A 19 0.99 8.68 -2.42
N ILE A 20 2.29 8.42 -2.52
CA ILE A 20 2.78 7.14 -3.03
C ILE A 20 2.38 6.01 -2.10
N GLY A 21 2.55 6.20 -0.80
CA GLY A 21 2.15 5.19 0.19
C GLY A 21 0.65 4.91 0.13
N ALA A 22 -0.16 5.96 -0.02
CA ALA A 22 -1.60 5.82 -0.16
C ALA A 22 -1.97 5.07 -1.43
N LEU A 23 -1.26 5.32 -2.53
CA LEU A 23 -1.48 4.61 -3.77
C LEU A 23 -1.18 3.12 -3.62
N PHE A 24 -0.06 2.79 -2.99
CA PHE A 24 0.32 1.40 -2.75
C PHE A 24 -0.70 0.71 -1.85
N ALA A 25 -1.14 1.39 -0.79
CA ALA A 25 -2.16 0.86 0.11
C ALA A 25 -3.48 0.64 -0.63
N PHE A 26 -3.85 1.57 -1.50
CA PHE A 26 -5.07 1.46 -2.29
C PHE A 26 -5.01 0.23 -3.22
N ILE A 27 -3.86 0.00 -3.86
CA ILE A 27 -3.68 -1.17 -4.72
C ILE A 27 -3.88 -2.46 -3.91
N GLU A 28 -3.31 -2.53 -2.71
CA GLU A 28 -3.44 -3.69 -1.84
C GLU A 28 -4.90 -3.92 -1.43
N VAL A 29 -5.59 -2.85 -1.03
CA VAL A 29 -7.00 -2.95 -0.62
C VAL A 29 -7.86 -3.34 -1.81
N LEU A 30 -7.63 -2.76 -2.97
CA LEU A 30 -8.38 -3.10 -4.16
C LEU A 30 -8.20 -4.57 -4.52
N TYR A 31 -6.98 -5.06 -4.50
CA TYR A 31 -6.70 -6.46 -4.76
C TYR A 31 -7.39 -7.37 -3.73
N MET A 32 -7.31 -6.99 -2.46
CA MET A 32 -7.98 -7.71 -1.37
C MET A 32 -9.48 -7.84 -1.64
N VAL A 33 -10.12 -6.73 -1.98
CA VAL A 33 -11.57 -6.71 -2.27
C VAL A 33 -11.88 -7.58 -3.48
N MET A 34 -11.07 -7.51 -4.52
CA MET A 34 -11.28 -8.33 -5.72
C MET A 34 -11.17 -9.81 -5.40
N LEU A 35 -10.21 -10.21 -4.57
CA LEU A 35 -10.07 -11.60 -4.14
C LEU A 35 -11.27 -12.05 -3.32
N LEU A 36 -11.72 -11.24 -2.37
CA LEU A 36 -12.86 -11.58 -1.52
C LEU A 36 -14.16 -11.64 -2.32
N ALA A 37 -14.27 -10.83 -3.36
CA ALA A 37 -15.44 -10.81 -4.23
C ALA A 37 -15.42 -11.93 -5.27
N GLY A 38 -14.35 -12.71 -5.34
CA GLY A 38 -14.24 -13.81 -6.30
C GLY A 38 -14.00 -13.35 -7.71
N ALA A 39 -13.21 -12.30 -7.90
CA ALA A 39 -12.90 -11.78 -9.23
C ALA A 39 -12.31 -12.86 -10.13
N ASN A 40 -12.68 -12.81 -11.41
CA ASN A 40 -12.21 -13.77 -12.40
C ASN A 40 -10.70 -13.58 -12.64
N ALA A 41 -9.93 -14.64 -12.37
CA ALA A 41 -8.48 -14.61 -12.51
C ALA A 41 -8.03 -14.38 -13.97
N ALA A 42 -8.89 -14.61 -14.93
CA ALA A 42 -8.60 -14.38 -16.35
C ALA A 42 -8.89 -12.94 -16.80
N ASN A 43 -9.51 -12.12 -15.94
CA ASN A 43 -9.83 -10.74 -16.25
C ASN A 43 -8.55 -9.91 -16.32
N GLY A 44 -8.36 -9.14 -17.40
CA GLY A 44 -7.16 -8.36 -17.61
C GLY A 44 -6.90 -7.32 -16.53
N PHE A 45 -7.96 -6.68 -16.03
CA PHE A 45 -7.82 -5.71 -14.95
C PHE A 45 -7.36 -6.37 -13.66
N PHE A 46 -7.94 -7.54 -13.34
CA PHE A 46 -7.51 -8.30 -12.17
C PHE A 46 -6.04 -8.70 -12.29
N VAL A 47 -5.62 -9.19 -13.43
CA VAL A 47 -4.22 -9.57 -13.67
C VAL A 47 -3.30 -8.38 -13.51
N PHE A 48 -3.72 -7.21 -14.02
CA PHE A 48 -2.94 -5.99 -13.88
C PHE A 48 -2.77 -5.59 -12.42
N ILE A 49 -3.86 -5.55 -11.66
CA ILE A 49 -3.82 -5.19 -10.24
C ILE A 49 -2.97 -6.20 -9.46
N ARG A 50 -3.11 -7.48 -9.76
CA ARG A 50 -2.33 -8.53 -9.14
C ARG A 50 -0.83 -8.33 -9.37
N SER A 51 -0.46 -7.95 -10.59
CA SER A 51 0.95 -7.74 -10.94
C SER A 51 1.59 -6.61 -10.13
N LEU A 52 0.78 -5.65 -9.67
CA LEU A 52 1.24 -4.57 -8.81
C LEU A 52 1.16 -4.95 -7.33
N ALA A 53 0.07 -5.60 -6.94
CA ALA A 53 -0.18 -5.90 -5.53
C ALA A 53 0.75 -6.96 -4.96
N ASP A 54 1.07 -8.00 -5.73
CA ASP A 54 1.89 -9.08 -5.22
C ASP A 54 3.28 -8.60 -4.76
N PRO A 55 4.06 -7.89 -5.59
CA PRO A 55 5.35 -7.39 -5.10
C PRO A 55 5.21 -6.36 -3.98
N LEU A 56 4.14 -5.55 -3.98
CA LEU A 56 3.93 -4.56 -2.93
C LEU A 56 3.48 -5.20 -1.61
N ALA A 57 3.00 -6.43 -1.64
CA ALA A 57 2.63 -7.16 -0.42
C ALA A 57 3.87 -7.59 0.38
N LEU A 58 5.04 -7.59 -0.23
CA LEU A 58 6.32 -7.85 0.43
C LEU A 58 6.31 -9.22 1.13
N PHE A 59 6.59 -9.20 2.43
CA PHE A 59 6.68 -10.42 3.24
C PHE A 59 5.38 -10.79 3.96
N TRP A 60 4.33 -9.95 3.84
CA TRP A 60 3.10 -10.18 4.58
C TRP A 60 2.36 -11.45 4.18
N PRO A 61 2.25 -11.80 2.88
CA PRO A 61 1.62 -13.06 2.52
C PRO A 61 2.36 -14.26 3.12
N GLY A 62 1.62 -15.10 3.81
CA GLY A 62 2.18 -16.29 4.45
C GLY A 62 2.80 -16.06 5.81
N LEU A 63 2.90 -14.81 6.27
CA LEU A 63 3.50 -14.51 7.58
C LEU A 63 2.63 -15.05 8.73
N PHE A 64 1.31 -14.96 8.57
CA PHE A 64 0.36 -15.48 9.56
C PHE A 64 -0.45 -16.61 8.91
N PRO A 65 -0.05 -17.86 9.11
CA PRO A 65 -0.80 -18.98 8.54
C PRO A 65 -2.11 -19.15 9.31
N VAL A 66 -3.22 -18.91 8.62
CA VAL A 66 -4.56 -19.10 9.19
C VAL A 66 -5.34 -20.07 8.31
N GLY A 67 -6.27 -20.81 8.92
CA GLY A 67 -7.03 -21.82 8.20
C GLY A 67 -8.14 -21.27 7.32
N ASN A 68 -8.56 -20.03 7.55
CA ASN A 68 -9.64 -19.42 6.78
C ASN A 68 -9.05 -18.62 5.62
N ALA A 69 -9.46 -18.94 4.38
CA ALA A 69 -8.91 -18.31 3.19
C ALA A 69 -9.20 -16.80 3.13
N ASP A 70 -10.43 -16.40 3.48
CA ASP A 70 -10.80 -14.99 3.45
C ASP A 70 -10.03 -14.21 4.52
N LEU A 71 -9.90 -14.79 5.71
CA LEU A 71 -9.12 -14.16 6.76
C LEU A 71 -7.65 -14.02 6.37
N ALA A 72 -7.10 -15.03 5.69
CA ALA A 72 -5.72 -14.97 5.20
C ALA A 72 -5.55 -13.81 4.22
N VAL A 73 -6.50 -13.61 3.31
CA VAL A 73 -6.46 -12.50 2.35
C VAL A 73 -6.49 -11.16 3.09
N ILE A 74 -7.40 -11.02 4.05
CA ILE A 74 -7.52 -9.78 4.82
C ILE A 74 -6.23 -9.48 5.59
N LEU A 75 -5.67 -10.47 6.26
CA LEU A 75 -4.45 -10.28 7.02
C LEU A 75 -3.26 -9.95 6.10
N ASN A 76 -3.09 -10.73 5.03
CA ASN A 76 -1.92 -10.58 4.16
C ASN A 76 -1.92 -9.23 3.46
N TYR A 77 -3.01 -8.86 2.83
CA TYR A 77 -3.06 -7.64 2.02
C TYR A 77 -3.52 -6.43 2.81
N GLY A 78 -4.35 -6.63 3.84
CA GLY A 78 -4.72 -5.56 4.76
C GLY A 78 -3.54 -5.05 5.55
N LEU A 79 -2.72 -5.96 6.09
CA LEU A 79 -1.51 -5.56 6.81
C LEU A 79 -0.48 -4.91 5.87
N ALA A 80 -0.39 -5.38 4.64
CA ALA A 80 0.48 -4.75 3.65
C ALA A 80 0.03 -3.31 3.38
N ALA A 81 -1.27 -3.07 3.26
CA ALA A 81 -1.80 -1.73 3.06
C ALA A 81 -1.48 -0.82 4.24
N VAL A 82 -1.71 -1.30 5.46
CA VAL A 82 -1.38 -0.55 6.68
C VAL A 82 0.11 -0.27 6.75
N PHE A 83 0.93 -1.25 6.40
CA PHE A 83 2.38 -1.10 6.37
C PHE A 83 2.80 0.06 5.48
N TRP A 84 2.26 0.14 4.26
CA TRP A 84 2.61 1.22 3.34
C TRP A 84 2.17 2.59 3.87
N LEU A 85 0.99 2.66 4.50
CA LEU A 85 0.52 3.92 5.09
C LEU A 85 1.41 4.36 6.24
N VAL A 86 1.78 3.44 7.12
CA VAL A 86 2.61 3.75 8.29
C VAL A 86 4.03 4.13 7.85
N VAL A 87 4.64 3.35 6.98
CA VAL A 87 6.01 3.61 6.52
C VAL A 87 6.08 4.93 5.77
N ALA A 88 5.15 5.16 4.84
CA ALA A 88 5.13 6.41 4.09
C ALA A 88 4.89 7.59 5.01
N GLY A 89 4.01 7.45 6.00
CA GLY A 89 3.76 8.50 6.98
C GLY A 89 4.98 8.82 7.82
N LEU A 90 5.71 7.80 8.25
CA LEU A 90 6.94 8.00 9.03
C LEU A 90 8.02 8.68 8.21
N ILE A 91 8.22 8.22 6.96
CA ILE A 91 9.20 8.83 6.07
C ILE A 91 8.82 10.28 5.77
N ALA A 92 7.55 10.53 5.50
CA ALA A 92 7.06 11.88 5.23
C ALA A 92 7.28 12.80 6.42
N ARG A 93 7.07 12.28 7.63
CA ARG A 93 7.29 13.05 8.86
C ARG A 93 8.76 13.41 9.02
N LEU A 94 9.67 12.47 8.74
CA LEU A 94 11.10 12.74 8.82
C LEU A 94 11.55 13.74 7.77
N VAL A 95 11.03 13.62 6.54
CA VAL A 95 11.36 14.53 5.45
C VAL A 95 10.76 15.91 5.70
N GLY A 96 9.55 15.97 6.26
CA GLY A 96 8.83 17.22 6.51
C GLY A 96 9.32 18.01 7.71
N ARG A 97 10.28 17.48 8.49
CA ARG A 97 10.88 18.21 9.61
C ARG A 97 11.81 19.33 9.13
#